data_d60e1227d7cbe3afa66533e4afe0873d
#
_entry.id   d60e1227d7cbe3afa66533e4afe0873d
#
_cell.length_a   1.000
_cell.length_b   1.000
_cell.length_c   1.000
_cell.angle_alpha   90.00
_cell.angle_beta   90.00
_cell.angle_gamma   90.00
#
_symmetry.space_group_name_H-M   'P 1'
#
loop_
_entity.id
_entity.type
_entity.pdbx_description
1 polymer ?
#
loop_
_entity_poly.entity_id
_entity_poly.type
_entity_poly.pdbx_seq_one_letter_code
_entity_poly.pdbx_strand_id
1 'polypeptide(L)'
;MTINGKGLHVWAARKTASGRRSSAIASPLKKDFRHRKADEEKRREFLKVKSVYEARLHPFVYIDESGFRKDISRPYGYAPRGQKCAGVSGWSKAQTNVIGALCGTVPFAFTAFDCSIDSDVFHTWATEILLPELPACSVIVMDNASFHKRQDTLDALQAEGHTVLWLPPYSPDFNPIEKTWAWIKRLRKQWRLADVNALLFWFFTLVTLY
;
A
#
# COMPACT_ATOMS: atom_id res chain seq x y z
N MET A 1 63.99 32.28 16.82
CA MET A 1 64.80 32.38 15.57
C MET A 1 63.83 32.16 14.43
N THR A 2 63.36 33.27 13.82
CA THR A 2 63.34 33.65 12.39
C THR A 2 62.43 32.77 11.51
N ILE A 3 61.16 33.13 11.26
CA ILE A 3 60.50 33.99 10.25
C ILE A 3 60.98 33.78 8.81
N ASN A 4 60.03 33.40 7.93
CA ASN A 4 59.77 33.92 6.58
C ASN A 4 58.63 33.07 5.99
N GLY A 5 57.52 33.55 5.52
CA GLY A 5 57.17 34.80 4.86
C GLY A 5 57.09 34.65 3.31
N LYS A 6 55.90 34.79 2.73
CA LYS A 6 55.51 35.00 1.32
C LYS A 6 54.53 33.93 0.84
N GLY A 7 53.42 34.20 0.17
CA GLY A 7 52.92 35.44 -0.37
C GLY A 7 51.50 35.18 -0.88
N LEU A 8 50.59 36.13 -0.65
CA LEU A 8 49.25 36.19 -1.21
C LEU A 8 49.29 36.38 -2.73
N HIS A 9 48.71 35.51 -3.50
CA HIS A 9 48.26 35.84 -4.86
C HIS A 9 46.75 35.99 -4.89
N VAL A 10 46.33 37.24 -4.89
CA VAL A 10 44.96 37.68 -5.17
C VAL A 10 44.71 37.51 -6.68
N TRP A 11 43.83 36.58 -7.05
CA TRP A 11 43.30 36.52 -8.39
C TRP A 11 41.91 37.17 -8.41
N ALA A 12 41.85 38.36 -9.00
CA ALA A 12 40.61 39.02 -9.30
C ALA A 12 39.92 38.33 -10.49
N ALA A 13 38.86 37.61 -10.24
CA ALA A 13 38.01 37.05 -11.29
C ALA A 13 36.96 38.08 -11.71
N ARG A 14 37.02 38.48 -12.96
CA ARG A 14 36.06 39.33 -13.67
C ARG A 14 34.65 38.72 -13.60
N LYS A 15 33.68 39.51 -13.12
CA LYS A 15 32.26 39.26 -13.28
C LYS A 15 31.88 39.42 -14.74
N THR A 16 31.62 38.34 -15.44
CA THR A 16 30.81 38.32 -16.65
C THR A 16 29.37 37.96 -16.26
N ALA A 17 28.50 38.92 -16.31
CA ALA A 17 27.06 38.71 -16.15
C ALA A 17 26.52 38.01 -17.41
N SER A 18 26.39 36.70 -17.34
CA SER A 18 25.60 35.91 -18.28
C SER A 18 24.27 35.57 -17.62
N GLY A 19 23.23 36.32 -18.03
CA GLY A 19 21.86 36.06 -17.60
C GLY A 19 21.38 34.71 -18.11
N ARG A 20 21.53 33.67 -17.30
CA ARG A 20 20.78 32.41 -17.49
C ARG A 20 19.38 32.64 -16.94
N ARG A 21 18.43 32.79 -17.87
CA ARG A 21 17.01 32.60 -17.54
C ARG A 21 16.88 31.20 -16.92
N SER A 22 16.54 31.18 -15.64
CA SER A 22 16.11 29.96 -14.96
C SER A 22 14.81 29.51 -15.61
N SER A 23 14.90 28.60 -16.57
CA SER A 23 13.72 27.85 -17.01
C SER A 23 13.31 27.01 -15.85
N ALA A 24 12.22 27.36 -15.18
CA ALA A 24 11.54 26.48 -14.24
C ALA A 24 11.29 25.14 -14.95
N ILE A 25 12.02 24.11 -14.58
CA ILE A 25 11.76 22.75 -15.02
C ILE A 25 10.40 22.41 -14.45
N ALA A 26 9.37 22.51 -15.29
CA ALA A 26 8.05 21.99 -14.96
C ALA A 26 8.24 20.51 -14.61
N SER A 27 8.01 20.16 -13.35
CA SER A 27 7.99 18.75 -12.93
C SER A 27 7.06 18.00 -13.86
N PRO A 28 7.48 16.86 -14.45
CA PRO A 28 6.60 16.12 -15.32
C PRO A 28 5.32 15.81 -14.54
N LEU A 29 4.19 16.25 -15.08
CA LEU A 29 2.87 15.89 -14.55
C LEU A 29 2.83 14.38 -14.42
N LYS A 30 2.82 13.86 -13.19
CA LYS A 30 2.54 12.47 -12.94
C LYS A 30 1.17 12.20 -13.53
N LYS A 31 1.09 11.39 -14.59
CA LYS A 31 -0.19 10.90 -15.11
C LYS A 31 -0.84 10.18 -13.94
N ASP A 32 -1.93 10.72 -13.43
CA ASP A 32 -2.85 9.99 -12.57
C ASP A 32 -3.33 8.80 -13.39
N PHE A 33 -2.94 7.59 -13.00
CA PHE A 33 -3.41 6.36 -13.62
C PHE A 33 -4.85 6.10 -13.17
N ARG A 34 -5.77 6.93 -13.66
CA ARG A 34 -7.19 6.70 -13.48
C ARG A 34 -7.62 5.56 -14.39
N HIS A 35 -8.36 4.62 -13.83
CA HIS A 35 -8.92 3.55 -14.64
C HIS A 35 -9.97 4.14 -15.59
N ARG A 36 -9.92 3.77 -16.89
CA ARG A 36 -10.83 4.31 -17.93
C ARG A 36 -12.33 4.10 -17.65
N LYS A 37 -12.67 3.13 -16.77
CA LYS A 37 -14.04 2.80 -16.36
C LYS A 37 -14.43 3.43 -15.01
N ALA A 38 -13.61 4.30 -14.44
CA ALA A 38 -13.94 4.99 -13.20
C ALA A 38 -15.12 5.95 -13.44
N ASP A 39 -16.11 5.89 -12.55
CA ASP A 39 -17.30 6.75 -12.59
C ASP A 39 -17.04 8.00 -11.75
N GLU A 40 -16.87 9.14 -12.41
CA GLU A 40 -16.55 10.42 -11.76
C GLU A 40 -17.70 10.92 -10.87
N GLU A 41 -18.94 10.57 -11.13
CA GLU A 41 -20.08 10.97 -10.30
C GLU A 41 -20.07 10.21 -8.98
N LYS A 42 -19.91 8.88 -9.01
CA LYS A 42 -19.76 8.05 -7.81
C LYS A 42 -18.54 8.42 -7.00
N ARG A 43 -17.45 8.80 -7.66
CA ARG A 43 -16.22 9.27 -6.98
C ARG A 43 -16.48 10.57 -6.22
N ARG A 44 -17.19 11.52 -6.83
CA ARG A 44 -17.56 12.78 -6.17
C ARG A 44 -18.51 12.55 -4.99
N GLU A 45 -19.49 11.65 -5.15
CA GLU A 45 -20.40 11.27 -4.08
C GLU A 45 -19.65 10.66 -2.90
N PHE A 46 -18.78 9.68 -3.16
CA PHE A 46 -17.91 9.08 -2.14
C PHE A 46 -17.12 10.13 -1.36
N LEU A 47 -16.48 11.07 -2.07
CA LEU A 47 -15.70 12.13 -1.42
C LEU A 47 -16.57 13.07 -0.58
N LYS A 48 -17.79 13.37 -1.02
CA LYS A 48 -18.75 14.15 -0.21
C LYS A 48 -19.12 13.43 1.07
N VAL A 49 -19.49 12.15 1.00
CA VAL A 49 -19.83 11.35 2.17
C VAL A 49 -18.63 11.24 3.11
N LYS A 50 -17.45 10.92 2.55
CA LYS A 50 -16.20 10.83 3.29
C LYS A 50 -15.91 12.12 4.06
N SER A 51 -16.03 13.29 3.41
CA SER A 51 -15.77 14.60 4.05
C SER A 51 -16.69 14.89 5.23
N VAL A 52 -17.94 14.39 5.22
CA VAL A 52 -18.86 14.54 6.36
C VAL A 52 -18.35 13.77 7.59
N TYR A 53 -17.86 12.55 7.40
CA TYR A 53 -17.30 11.76 8.50
C TYR A 53 -15.94 12.29 8.96
N GLU A 54 -15.10 12.79 8.04
CA GLU A 54 -13.83 13.47 8.37
C GLU A 54 -14.07 14.71 9.25
N ALA A 55 -15.07 15.52 8.91
CA ALA A 55 -15.44 16.70 9.71
C ALA A 55 -15.93 16.34 11.12
N ARG A 56 -16.44 15.13 11.31
CA ARG A 56 -16.87 14.58 12.61
C ARG A 56 -15.75 13.82 13.33
N LEU A 57 -14.54 13.80 12.79
CA LEU A 57 -13.38 13.12 13.34
C LEU A 57 -13.55 11.60 13.50
N HIS A 58 -14.40 10.97 12.69
CA HIS A 58 -14.50 9.50 12.69
C HIS A 58 -13.21 8.88 12.16
N PRO A 59 -12.68 7.83 12.81
CA PRO A 59 -11.54 7.09 12.27
C PRO A 59 -11.94 6.32 11.00
N PHE A 60 -11.10 6.41 9.97
CA PHE A 60 -11.28 5.65 8.74
C PHE A 60 -10.44 4.40 8.78
N VAL A 61 -11.07 3.26 8.60
CA VAL A 61 -10.42 1.95 8.52
C VAL A 61 -10.60 1.40 7.11
N TYR A 62 -9.50 1.21 6.40
CA TYR A 62 -9.48 0.68 5.05
C TYR A 62 -9.17 -0.80 5.07
N ILE A 63 -10.02 -1.59 4.43
CA ILE A 63 -9.90 -3.05 4.35
C ILE A 63 -9.65 -3.45 2.90
N ASP A 64 -8.81 -4.46 2.71
CA ASP A 64 -8.53 -5.04 1.40
C ASP A 64 -7.86 -6.41 1.53
N GLU A 65 -7.86 -7.18 0.43
CA GLU A 65 -7.20 -8.46 0.32
C GLU A 65 -6.02 -8.39 -0.65
N SER A 66 -5.02 -9.21 -0.36
CA SER A 66 -3.88 -9.35 -1.25
C SER A 66 -3.40 -10.79 -1.37
N GLY A 67 -3.26 -11.23 -2.62
CA GLY A 67 -2.70 -12.55 -2.91
C GLY A 67 -1.18 -12.56 -2.98
N PHE A 68 -0.57 -13.60 -2.38
CA PHE A 68 0.86 -13.85 -2.38
C PHE A 68 1.12 -15.23 -2.97
N ARG A 69 1.60 -15.29 -4.21
CA ARG A 69 1.98 -16.57 -4.84
C ARG A 69 3.11 -17.23 -4.06
N LYS A 70 3.07 -18.55 -3.86
CA LYS A 70 4.15 -19.28 -3.17
C LYS A 70 5.46 -19.26 -3.95
N ASP A 71 5.41 -19.06 -5.27
CA ASP A 71 6.58 -18.99 -6.13
C ASP A 71 7.18 -17.58 -6.16
N ILE A 72 8.41 -17.46 -5.65
CA ILE A 72 9.23 -16.26 -5.79
C ILE A 72 10.11 -16.47 -7.03
N SER A 73 9.57 -16.21 -8.22
CA SER A 73 10.34 -16.32 -9.44
C SER A 73 11.51 -15.33 -9.44
N ARG A 74 12.71 -15.84 -9.72
CA ARG A 74 13.87 -14.99 -9.99
C ARG A 74 13.70 -14.39 -11.38
N PRO A 75 13.59 -13.07 -11.56
CA PRO A 75 13.43 -12.46 -12.88
C PRO A 75 14.70 -12.54 -13.73
N TYR A 76 15.83 -12.88 -13.11
CA TYR A 76 17.14 -12.92 -13.76
C TYR A 76 17.92 -14.17 -13.36
N GLY A 77 18.60 -14.79 -14.30
CA GLY A 77 19.60 -15.86 -14.11
C GLY A 77 20.87 -15.51 -14.85
N TYR A 78 21.96 -16.16 -14.51
CA TYR A 78 23.25 -16.02 -15.20
C TYR A 78 23.46 -17.25 -16.08
N ALA A 79 23.82 -17.02 -17.34
CA ALA A 79 24.28 -18.05 -18.26
C ALA A 79 25.51 -17.53 -19.04
N PRO A 80 26.39 -18.38 -19.54
CA PRO A 80 27.44 -17.95 -20.45
C PRO A 80 26.86 -17.18 -21.64
N ARG A 81 27.64 -16.22 -22.16
CA ARG A 81 27.20 -15.38 -23.28
C ARG A 81 26.80 -16.26 -24.49
N GLY A 82 25.58 -16.03 -25.00
CA GLY A 82 25.02 -16.80 -26.12
C GLY A 82 24.24 -18.05 -25.74
N GLN A 83 24.15 -18.39 -24.44
CA GLN A 83 23.34 -19.50 -23.94
C GLN A 83 22.04 -19.01 -23.27
N LYS A 84 20.97 -19.79 -23.43
CA LYS A 84 19.71 -19.52 -22.71
C LYS A 84 19.90 -19.82 -21.23
N CYS A 85 19.51 -18.88 -20.35
CA CYS A 85 19.44 -19.14 -18.94
C CYS A 85 18.17 -19.97 -18.66
N ALA A 86 18.32 -21.27 -18.47
CA ALA A 86 17.24 -22.16 -18.06
C ALA A 86 17.16 -22.18 -16.52
N GLY A 87 16.13 -21.57 -15.94
CA GLY A 87 15.81 -21.71 -14.55
C GLY A 87 14.71 -22.75 -14.38
N VAL A 88 14.85 -23.63 -13.40
CA VAL A 88 13.73 -24.47 -12.96
C VAL A 88 12.82 -23.57 -12.13
N SER A 89 11.72 -23.11 -12.71
CA SER A 89 10.65 -22.47 -11.96
C SER A 89 9.68 -23.56 -11.51
N GLY A 90 9.58 -23.77 -10.21
CA GLY A 90 8.51 -24.59 -9.64
C GLY A 90 7.19 -23.84 -9.86
N TRP A 91 6.38 -24.23 -10.81
CA TRP A 91 5.07 -23.66 -11.09
C TRP A 91 4.07 -24.10 -9.99
N SER A 92 4.25 -23.58 -8.78
CA SER A 92 3.22 -23.73 -7.78
C SER A 92 2.10 -22.72 -8.04
N LYS A 93 0.90 -23.22 -8.34
CA LYS A 93 -0.31 -22.38 -8.40
C LYS A 93 -0.80 -21.97 -7.01
N ALA A 94 -0.18 -22.48 -5.94
CA ALA A 94 -0.58 -22.20 -4.58
C ALA A 94 -0.35 -20.71 -4.25
N GLN A 95 -1.36 -20.09 -3.70
CA GLN A 95 -1.38 -18.70 -3.28
C GLN A 95 -1.85 -18.64 -1.84
N THR A 96 -1.16 -17.85 -1.02
CA THR A 96 -1.66 -17.45 0.29
C THR A 96 -2.37 -16.12 0.12
N ASN A 97 -3.61 -16.01 0.57
CA ASN A 97 -4.38 -14.79 0.57
C ASN A 97 -4.26 -14.13 1.94
N VAL A 98 -4.17 -12.82 1.98
CA VAL A 98 -4.08 -12.05 3.23
C VAL A 98 -5.18 -11.01 3.22
N ILE A 99 -5.97 -10.95 4.28
CA ILE A 99 -6.86 -9.83 4.56
C ILE A 99 -6.16 -8.92 5.57
N GLY A 100 -6.37 -7.61 5.47
CA GLY A 100 -5.82 -6.68 6.44
C GLY A 100 -6.58 -5.37 6.50
N ALA A 101 -6.35 -4.63 7.57
CA ALA A 101 -6.95 -3.33 7.82
C ALA A 101 -5.86 -2.26 8.02
N LEU A 102 -6.18 -1.02 7.67
CA LEU A 102 -5.31 0.14 7.84
C LEU A 102 -6.10 1.29 8.45
N CYS A 103 -5.68 1.79 9.60
CA CYS A 103 -6.20 3.02 10.19
C CYS A 103 -5.11 4.10 10.20
N GLY A 104 -5.32 5.18 9.43
CA GLY A 104 -4.28 6.19 9.23
C GLY A 104 -3.05 5.58 8.56
N THR A 105 -1.97 5.40 9.32
CA THR A 105 -0.72 4.74 8.87
C THR A 105 -0.46 3.41 9.57
N VAL A 106 -1.35 2.99 10.48
CA VAL A 106 -1.18 1.80 11.31
C VAL A 106 -1.91 0.61 10.66
N PRO A 107 -1.18 -0.39 10.15
CA PRO A 107 -1.75 -1.64 9.68
C PRO A 107 -2.07 -2.54 10.88
N PHE A 108 -3.22 -3.23 10.85
CA PHE A 108 -3.65 -4.16 11.90
C PHE A 108 -4.58 -5.25 11.34
N ALA A 109 -4.93 -6.24 12.15
CA ALA A 109 -5.82 -7.36 11.81
C ALA A 109 -5.40 -8.14 10.55
N PHE A 110 -4.10 -8.20 10.22
CA PHE A 110 -3.60 -8.92 9.06
C PHE A 110 -3.63 -10.43 9.32
N THR A 111 -4.34 -11.16 8.48
CA THR A 111 -4.50 -12.61 8.62
C THR A 111 -4.25 -13.31 7.29
N ALA A 112 -3.41 -14.34 7.31
CA ALA A 112 -3.07 -15.14 6.14
C ALA A 112 -3.93 -16.41 6.07
N PHE A 113 -4.43 -16.70 4.87
CA PHE A 113 -5.28 -17.85 4.56
C PHE A 113 -4.67 -18.63 3.39
N ASP A 114 -4.57 -19.95 3.53
CA ASP A 114 -4.14 -20.84 2.43
C ASP A 114 -5.32 -21.30 1.55
N CYS A 115 -6.50 -20.71 1.74
CA CYS A 115 -7.71 -20.93 0.95
C CYS A 115 -8.13 -19.64 0.22
N SER A 116 -9.13 -19.75 -0.66
CA SER A 116 -9.81 -18.58 -1.23
C SER A 116 -10.62 -17.89 -0.14
N ILE A 117 -10.64 -16.56 -0.19
CA ILE A 117 -11.48 -15.77 0.68
C ILE A 117 -12.88 -15.71 0.08
N ASP A 118 -13.82 -16.30 0.78
CA ASP A 118 -15.25 -16.26 0.48
C ASP A 118 -16.00 -15.48 1.56
N SER A 119 -17.33 -15.49 1.51
CA SER A 119 -18.16 -14.74 2.47
C SER A 119 -18.07 -15.29 3.89
N ASP A 120 -17.83 -16.59 4.07
CA ASP A 120 -17.73 -17.21 5.39
C ASP A 120 -16.39 -16.87 6.06
N VAL A 121 -15.29 -16.97 5.30
CA VAL A 121 -13.95 -16.57 5.76
C VAL A 121 -13.92 -15.09 6.09
N PHE A 122 -14.50 -14.24 5.23
CA PHE A 122 -14.55 -12.81 5.48
C PHE A 122 -15.41 -12.47 6.70
N HIS A 123 -16.56 -13.11 6.87
CA HIS A 123 -17.43 -12.92 8.05
C HIS A 123 -16.70 -13.29 9.35
N THR A 124 -16.10 -14.47 9.40
CA THR A 124 -15.34 -14.92 10.58
C THR A 124 -14.19 -13.96 10.89
N TRP A 125 -13.42 -13.54 9.87
CA TRP A 125 -12.35 -12.58 10.07
C TRP A 125 -12.87 -11.23 10.56
N ALA A 126 -13.98 -10.74 9.99
CA ALA A 126 -14.56 -9.44 10.35
C ALA A 126 -15.09 -9.43 11.79
N THR A 127 -15.72 -10.52 12.24
CA THR A 127 -16.32 -10.61 13.59
C THR A 127 -15.33 -10.98 14.67
N GLU A 128 -14.40 -11.91 14.38
CA GLU A 128 -13.51 -12.47 15.41
C GLU A 128 -12.16 -11.75 15.51
N ILE A 129 -11.70 -11.12 14.41
CA ILE A 129 -10.37 -10.52 14.36
C ILE A 129 -10.45 -9.00 14.20
N LEU A 130 -11.23 -8.51 13.22
CA LEU A 130 -11.28 -7.07 12.95
C LEU A 130 -12.05 -6.32 14.03
N LEU A 131 -13.27 -6.75 14.32
CA LEU A 131 -14.21 -6.04 15.20
C LEU A 131 -13.63 -5.72 16.59
N PRO A 132 -12.91 -6.65 17.27
CA PRO A 132 -12.28 -6.37 18.56
C PRO A 132 -11.16 -5.31 18.52
N GLU A 133 -10.54 -5.10 17.35
CA GLU A 133 -9.43 -4.17 17.17
C GLU A 133 -9.85 -2.82 16.58
N LEU A 134 -11.14 -2.67 16.19
CA LEU A 134 -11.63 -1.43 15.57
C LEU A 134 -11.68 -0.27 16.58
N PRO A 135 -11.17 0.91 16.21
CA PRO A 135 -11.48 2.13 16.96
C PRO A 135 -12.99 2.38 17.01
N ALA A 136 -13.49 2.88 18.12
CA ALA A 136 -14.92 3.17 18.27
C ALA A 136 -15.45 4.09 17.16
N CYS A 137 -16.69 3.85 16.72
CA CYS A 137 -17.38 4.65 15.70
C CYS A 137 -16.59 4.78 14.38
N SER A 138 -15.87 3.74 13.96
CA SER A 138 -15.09 3.72 12.72
C SER A 138 -15.97 3.77 11.48
N VAL A 139 -15.45 4.42 10.44
CA VAL A 139 -15.94 4.30 9.06
C VAL A 139 -15.07 3.29 8.33
N ILE A 140 -15.66 2.14 8.04
CA ILE A 140 -14.99 1.02 7.38
C ILE A 140 -15.13 1.20 5.88
N VAL A 141 -14.01 1.35 5.19
CA VAL A 141 -13.94 1.54 3.74
C VAL A 141 -13.46 0.25 3.09
N MET A 142 -14.25 -0.33 2.23
CA MET A 142 -13.91 -1.56 1.48
C MET A 142 -14.48 -1.52 0.07
N ASP A 143 -14.00 -2.40 -0.80
CA ASP A 143 -14.50 -2.50 -2.15
C ASP A 143 -15.90 -3.15 -2.23
N ASN A 144 -16.49 -3.15 -3.42
CA ASN A 144 -17.83 -3.68 -3.67
C ASN A 144 -17.84 -5.18 -4.02
N ALA A 145 -16.84 -5.97 -3.58
CA ALA A 145 -16.85 -7.41 -3.82
C ALA A 145 -18.13 -8.07 -3.25
N SER A 146 -18.63 -9.10 -3.94
CA SER A 146 -19.91 -9.74 -3.55
C SER A 146 -19.84 -10.39 -2.17
N PHE A 147 -18.68 -10.94 -1.80
CA PHE A 147 -18.48 -11.62 -0.52
C PHE A 147 -18.41 -10.66 0.67
N HIS A 148 -18.15 -9.35 0.45
CA HIS A 148 -18.23 -8.32 1.49
C HIS A 148 -19.67 -7.95 1.86
N LYS A 149 -20.66 -8.27 1.02
CA LYS A 149 -22.04 -7.82 1.17
C LYS A 149 -22.93 -8.77 1.95
N ARG A 150 -22.36 -9.68 2.68
CA ARG A 150 -23.09 -10.59 3.55
C ARG A 150 -23.79 -9.80 4.66
N GLN A 151 -25.10 -9.92 4.76
CA GLN A 151 -25.93 -9.05 5.60
C GLN A 151 -25.59 -9.17 7.08
N ASP A 152 -25.40 -10.39 7.59
CA ASP A 152 -25.04 -10.61 8.99
C ASP A 152 -23.68 -10.02 9.38
N THR A 153 -22.72 -9.95 8.44
CA THR A 153 -21.46 -9.23 8.66
C THR A 153 -21.71 -7.72 8.81
N LEU A 154 -22.52 -7.16 7.91
CA LEU A 154 -22.86 -5.73 7.94
C LEU A 154 -23.63 -5.37 9.23
N ASP A 155 -24.57 -6.23 9.61
CA ASP A 155 -25.37 -6.06 10.83
C ASP A 155 -24.49 -6.12 12.09
N ALA A 156 -23.52 -7.04 12.15
CA ALA A 156 -22.57 -7.14 13.26
C ALA A 156 -21.70 -5.87 13.38
N LEU A 157 -21.16 -5.36 12.28
CA LEU A 157 -20.38 -4.13 12.27
C LEU A 157 -21.23 -2.92 12.70
N GLN A 158 -22.47 -2.85 12.23
CA GLN A 158 -23.38 -1.75 12.57
C GLN A 158 -23.86 -1.82 14.03
N ALA A 159 -24.07 -3.01 14.58
CA ALA A 159 -24.47 -3.21 15.98
C ALA A 159 -23.43 -2.64 16.96
N GLU A 160 -22.14 -2.70 16.61
CA GLU A 160 -21.02 -2.13 17.38
C GLU A 160 -20.77 -0.64 17.04
N GLY A 161 -21.68 -0.01 16.28
CA GLY A 161 -21.64 1.44 15.98
C GLY A 161 -20.69 1.84 14.84
N HIS A 162 -20.25 0.89 14.02
CA HIS A 162 -19.44 1.17 12.84
C HIS A 162 -20.29 1.46 11.61
N THR A 163 -19.74 2.20 10.66
CA THR A 163 -20.41 2.51 9.38
C THR A 163 -19.59 1.96 8.22
N VAL A 164 -20.22 1.27 7.29
CA VAL A 164 -19.56 0.80 6.08
C VAL A 164 -19.71 1.83 4.96
N LEU A 165 -18.62 2.21 4.33
CA LEU A 165 -18.55 3.10 3.18
C LEU A 165 -17.91 2.37 2.00
N TRP A 166 -18.69 2.13 0.94
CA TRP A 166 -18.24 1.40 -0.24
C TRP A 166 -17.37 2.26 -1.14
N LEU A 167 -16.22 1.73 -1.55
CA LEU A 167 -15.37 2.36 -2.56
C LEU A 167 -16.11 2.46 -3.90
N PRO A 168 -15.94 3.55 -4.64
CA PRO A 168 -16.44 3.62 -6.00
C PRO A 168 -15.78 2.57 -6.87
N PRO A 169 -16.47 2.00 -7.86
CA PRO A 169 -15.90 1.02 -8.77
C PRO A 169 -14.63 1.55 -9.44
N TYR A 170 -13.64 0.69 -9.61
CA TYR A 170 -12.36 1.00 -10.27
C TYR A 170 -11.60 2.18 -9.65
N SER A 171 -11.67 2.36 -8.33
CA SER A 171 -11.03 3.48 -7.62
C SER A 171 -10.05 3.01 -6.55
N PRO A 172 -9.01 2.20 -6.87
CA PRO A 172 -8.02 1.73 -5.90
C PRO A 172 -7.19 2.88 -5.33
N ASP A 173 -7.11 4.01 -6.03
CA ASP A 173 -6.45 5.22 -5.56
C ASP A 173 -7.09 5.83 -4.30
N PHE A 174 -8.35 5.50 -4.02
CA PHE A 174 -9.04 5.88 -2.77
C PHE A 174 -8.82 4.87 -1.62
N ASN A 175 -8.12 3.77 -1.89
CA ASN A 175 -7.79 2.79 -0.87
C ASN A 175 -6.29 2.86 -0.50
N PRO A 176 -5.90 3.55 0.57
CA PRO A 176 -4.50 3.73 0.95
C PRO A 176 -3.79 2.42 1.34
N ILE A 177 -4.51 1.36 1.72
CA ILE A 177 -3.93 0.05 2.05
C ILE A 177 -3.21 -0.59 0.86
N GLU A 178 -3.56 -0.21 -0.37
CA GLU A 178 -2.86 -0.65 -1.58
C GLU A 178 -1.36 -0.30 -1.56
N LYS A 179 -1.00 0.84 -0.97
CA LYS A 179 0.40 1.24 -0.78
C LYS A 179 1.09 0.34 0.24
N THR A 180 0.38 -0.10 1.27
CA THR A 180 0.88 -1.06 2.27
C THR A 180 1.14 -2.40 1.62
N TRP A 181 0.21 -2.92 0.78
CA TRP A 181 0.44 -4.14 0.01
C TRP A 181 1.64 -4.03 -0.92
N ALA A 182 1.77 -2.91 -1.63
CA ALA A 182 2.93 -2.68 -2.50
C ALA A 182 4.24 -2.68 -1.70
N TRP A 183 4.25 -2.13 -0.49
CA TRP A 183 5.40 -2.13 0.40
C TRP A 183 5.72 -3.56 0.89
N ILE A 184 4.74 -4.29 1.40
CA ILE A 184 4.91 -5.68 1.85
C ILE A 184 5.44 -6.57 0.71
N LYS A 185 4.88 -6.47 -0.50
CA LYS A 185 5.34 -7.21 -1.68
C LYS A 185 6.77 -6.85 -2.07
N ARG A 186 7.16 -5.59 -1.91
CA ARG A 186 8.54 -5.14 -2.13
C ARG A 186 9.50 -5.73 -1.09
N LEU A 187 9.15 -5.70 0.20
CA LEU A 187 9.94 -6.30 1.28
C LEU A 187 10.09 -7.81 1.07
N ARG A 188 9.00 -8.50 0.73
CA ARG A 188 9.05 -9.93 0.39
C ARG A 188 10.09 -10.25 -0.68
N LYS A 189 10.09 -9.46 -1.75
CA LYS A 189 11.06 -9.61 -2.85
C LYS A 189 12.49 -9.32 -2.39
N GLN A 190 12.68 -8.29 -1.61
CA GLN A 190 13.98 -7.86 -1.08
C GLN A 190 14.56 -8.89 -0.10
N TRP A 191 13.75 -9.37 0.84
CA TRP A 191 14.14 -10.35 1.84
C TRP A 191 14.09 -11.79 1.34
N ARG A 192 13.54 -12.02 0.15
CA ARG A 192 13.38 -13.35 -0.47
C ARG A 192 12.60 -14.33 0.43
N LEU A 193 11.62 -13.84 1.16
CA LEU A 193 10.81 -14.65 2.04
C LEU A 193 9.73 -15.39 1.24
N ALA A 194 9.78 -16.72 1.28
CA ALA A 194 8.75 -17.58 0.69
C ALA A 194 7.51 -17.65 1.59
N ASP A 195 7.73 -17.76 2.89
CA ASP A 195 6.67 -17.84 3.90
C ASP A 195 6.03 -16.46 4.14
N VAL A 196 4.72 -16.40 3.96
CA VAL A 196 3.94 -15.16 4.13
C VAL A 196 3.76 -14.84 5.62
N ASN A 197 3.62 -15.84 6.50
CA ASN A 197 3.51 -15.60 7.94
C ASN A 197 4.79 -14.99 8.50
N ALA A 198 5.95 -15.50 8.10
CA ALA A 198 7.24 -14.92 8.46
C ALA A 198 7.39 -13.49 7.92
N LEU A 199 6.91 -13.24 6.67
CA LEU A 199 6.91 -11.90 6.08
C LEU A 199 6.07 -10.92 6.91
N LEU A 200 4.85 -11.29 7.29
CA LEU A 200 3.96 -10.45 8.09
C LEU A 200 4.56 -10.20 9.49
N PHE A 201 5.10 -11.24 10.13
CA PHE A 201 5.78 -11.10 11.42
C PHE A 201 6.89 -10.03 11.37
N TRP A 202 7.80 -10.13 10.39
CA TRP A 202 8.88 -9.16 10.23
C TRP A 202 8.37 -7.78 9.81
N PHE A 203 7.31 -7.71 9.01
CA PHE A 203 6.68 -6.45 8.63
C PHE A 203 6.12 -5.71 9.85
N PHE A 204 5.35 -6.40 10.72
CA PHE A 204 4.80 -5.79 11.93
C PHE A 204 5.91 -5.41 12.93
N THR A 205 6.94 -6.24 13.08
CA THR A 205 8.10 -5.88 13.90
C THR A 205 8.75 -4.59 13.41
N LEU A 206 8.91 -4.42 12.09
CA LEU A 206 9.44 -3.20 11.50
C LEU A 206 8.56 -1.98 11.77
N VAL A 207 7.24 -2.11 11.59
CA VAL A 207 6.27 -1.01 11.79
C VAL A 207 6.19 -0.58 13.25
N THR A 208 6.38 -1.50 14.20
CA THR A 208 6.31 -1.19 15.64
C THR A 208 7.59 -0.51 16.17
N LEU A 209 8.72 -0.66 15.47
CA LEU A 209 10.00 -0.09 15.88
C LEU A 209 10.23 1.34 15.38
N TYR A 210 9.40 1.84 14.50
CA TYR A 210 9.48 3.18 13.90
C TYR A 210 8.19 3.98 14.07
#